data_62c8ad74ad409353605ccee51c3d8edf
#
_entry.id   62c8ad74ad409353605ccee51c3d8edf
#
_cell.length_a   1.000
_cell.length_b   1.000
_cell.length_c   1.000
_cell.angle_alpha   90.00
_cell.angle_beta   90.00
_cell.angle_gamma   90.00
#
_symmetry.space_group_name_H-M   'P 1'
#
loop_
_entity.id
_entity.type
_entity.pdbx_description
1 polymer ?
#
loop_
_entity_poly.entity_id
_entity_poly.type
_entity_poly.pdbx_seq_one_letter_code
_entity_poly.pdbx_strand_id
1 'polypeptide(L)'
;MNEITAGILGICILMATFLTGIELAYGMAIIGFIGLGYLGSWSAASNMLVKDLFETFTSYGFTVIPLFILMGQVASNSDIAKKLYNSAQKFVGHIPGGLAMTTVVGATLFKAMCGSTLATCATFAGIAIPEMGRLGYSKKLSTGVVASVGTLGMLIPPSVPLMIYGLITEQSIGQLFLAGVIPGLLISLFFIFVIYGWVKIDPSIARSAPKSTWKERLKSSPEFLWVGIIFFVVIGGLMKGWFSPTEAGSIGTGAVLLLAYAKRAFPFGKLTKAFEESLRTACMVLFLIGGSVVFGHFLAVTGIPFIAADWISGLPYNKNIVMLLIILIYLIGGSIIDDLAFMILATPIFYPAVLKMGFDPIWFGIMIAITLMVGVIIPPVAISVFVVKNITGEPFSVIYAGVLPFLLSLIACAALLFAFPGIALFLPSVMQ
;
A
#
# COMPACT_ATOMS: atom_id res chain seq x y z
N MET A 1 33.21 22.05 -1.70
CA MET A 1 31.99 22.04 -0.86
C MET A 1 32.18 20.94 0.17
N ASN A 2 31.80 21.15 1.43
CA ASN A 2 31.86 20.08 2.44
C ASN A 2 30.87 18.93 2.06
N GLU A 3 31.18 17.69 2.44
CA GLU A 3 30.36 16.50 2.15
C GLU A 3 28.93 16.69 2.60
N ILE A 4 28.67 17.19 3.80
CA ILE A 4 27.34 17.50 4.34
C ILE A 4 26.60 18.52 3.49
N THR A 5 27.30 19.59 3.05
CA THR A 5 26.69 20.63 2.20
C THR A 5 26.30 20.05 0.83
N ALA A 6 27.11 19.15 0.27
CA ALA A 6 26.80 18.47 -0.97
C ALA A 6 25.54 17.58 -0.82
N GLY A 7 25.44 16.86 0.28
CA GLY A 7 24.28 16.02 0.56
C GLY A 7 22.98 16.81 0.77
N ILE A 8 23.03 17.91 1.55
CA ILE A 8 21.88 18.80 1.73
C ILE A 8 21.45 19.39 0.39
N LEU A 9 22.38 19.85 -0.43
CA LEU A 9 22.09 20.37 -1.76
C LEU A 9 21.46 19.29 -2.65
N GLY A 10 22.00 18.06 -2.62
CA GLY A 10 21.41 16.91 -3.34
C GLY A 10 19.96 16.64 -2.95
N ILE A 11 19.65 16.65 -1.65
CA ILE A 11 18.27 16.50 -1.16
C ILE A 11 17.39 17.66 -1.63
N CYS A 12 17.88 18.92 -1.55
CA CYS A 12 17.14 20.09 -2.01
C CYS A 12 16.85 20.03 -3.53
N ILE A 13 17.84 19.65 -4.34
CA ILE A 13 17.68 19.47 -5.78
C ILE A 13 16.67 18.36 -6.06
N LEU A 14 16.76 17.23 -5.33
CA LEU A 14 15.78 16.13 -5.48
C LEU A 14 14.37 16.60 -5.14
N MET A 15 14.19 17.36 -4.08
CA MET A 15 12.89 17.97 -3.76
C MET A 15 12.41 18.91 -4.87
N ALA A 16 13.30 19.69 -5.47
CA ALA A 16 12.97 20.57 -6.59
C ALA A 16 12.58 19.80 -7.85
N THR A 17 13.15 18.61 -8.12
CA THR A 17 12.78 17.79 -9.28
C THR A 17 11.33 17.31 -9.23
N PHE A 18 10.72 17.18 -8.06
CA PHE A 18 9.28 16.88 -7.96
C PHE A 18 8.40 17.94 -8.60
N LEU A 19 8.80 19.19 -8.56
CA LEU A 19 8.06 20.30 -9.15
C LEU A 19 8.12 20.31 -10.68
N THR A 20 9.08 19.59 -11.26
CA THR A 20 9.29 19.52 -12.71
C THR A 20 8.52 18.39 -13.39
N GLY A 21 7.94 17.45 -12.63
CA GLY A 21 7.26 16.27 -13.14
C GLY A 21 8.20 15.15 -13.62
N ILE A 22 9.50 15.27 -13.33
CA ILE A 22 10.47 14.19 -13.58
C ILE A 22 10.19 13.05 -12.60
N GLU A 23 10.12 11.81 -13.09
CA GLU A 23 9.96 10.64 -12.23
C GLU A 23 11.12 10.55 -11.22
N LEU A 24 10.77 10.31 -9.95
CA LEU A 24 11.72 10.29 -8.84
C LEU A 24 12.89 9.32 -9.05
N ALA A 25 12.63 8.18 -9.68
CA ALA A 25 13.64 7.18 -9.99
C ALA A 25 14.82 7.77 -10.76
N TYR A 26 14.53 8.55 -11.80
CA TYR A 26 15.59 9.24 -12.59
C TYR A 26 16.26 10.34 -11.77
N GLY A 27 15.48 11.12 -11.03
CA GLY A 27 16.01 12.17 -10.16
C GLY A 27 17.03 11.63 -9.16
N MET A 28 16.67 10.55 -8.45
CA MET A 28 17.58 9.91 -7.48
C MET A 28 18.81 9.33 -8.14
N ALA A 29 18.69 8.61 -9.26
CA ALA A 29 19.83 8.03 -9.96
C ALA A 29 20.80 9.10 -10.46
N ILE A 30 20.30 10.17 -11.08
CA ILE A 30 21.11 11.26 -11.66
C ILE A 30 21.79 12.05 -10.54
N ILE A 31 21.05 12.47 -9.51
CA ILE A 31 21.60 13.27 -8.42
C ILE A 31 22.60 12.45 -7.60
N GLY A 32 22.29 11.18 -7.33
CA GLY A 32 23.19 10.26 -6.67
C GLY A 32 24.49 10.07 -7.45
N PHE A 33 24.39 9.84 -8.76
CA PHE A 33 25.56 9.71 -9.65
C PHE A 33 26.42 10.99 -9.67
N ILE A 34 25.80 12.16 -9.87
CA ILE A 34 26.53 13.45 -9.90
C ILE A 34 27.17 13.73 -8.53
N GLY A 35 26.44 13.46 -7.43
CA GLY A 35 26.94 13.66 -6.07
C GLY A 35 28.14 12.78 -5.76
N LEU A 36 28.07 11.48 -6.10
CA LEU A 36 29.19 10.54 -5.95
C LEU A 36 30.39 10.94 -6.83
N GLY A 37 30.15 11.38 -8.07
CA GLY A 37 31.21 11.86 -8.95
C GLY A 37 31.92 13.12 -8.43
N TYR A 38 31.14 14.01 -7.81
CA TYR A 38 31.67 15.25 -7.22
C TYR A 38 32.49 15.02 -5.94
N LEU A 39 32.01 14.11 -5.05
CA LEU A 39 32.69 13.82 -3.77
C LEU A 39 33.89 12.87 -3.91
N GLY A 40 33.86 12.01 -4.92
CA GLY A 40 34.91 11.03 -5.18
C GLY A 40 35.52 11.18 -6.56
N SER A 41 35.23 10.26 -7.45
CA SER A 41 35.66 10.31 -8.85
C SER A 41 34.53 9.85 -9.80
N TRP A 42 34.51 10.41 -11.02
CA TRP A 42 33.56 10.04 -12.04
C TRP A 42 33.65 8.56 -12.44
N SER A 43 34.83 7.97 -12.43
CA SER A 43 35.06 6.55 -12.69
C SER A 43 34.40 5.67 -11.60
N ALA A 44 34.62 6.03 -10.32
CA ALA A 44 33.98 5.33 -9.21
C ALA A 44 32.46 5.45 -9.25
N ALA A 45 31.94 6.67 -9.51
CA ALA A 45 30.50 6.90 -9.63
C ALA A 45 29.86 6.10 -10.76
N SER A 46 30.52 6.03 -11.93
CA SER A 46 30.04 5.24 -13.07
C SER A 46 30.00 3.75 -12.76
N ASN A 47 31.06 3.21 -12.14
CA ASN A 47 31.10 1.80 -11.74
C ASN A 47 30.02 1.48 -10.70
N MET A 48 29.80 2.38 -9.74
CA MET A 48 28.78 2.23 -8.70
C MET A 48 27.36 2.27 -9.28
N LEU A 49 27.07 3.24 -10.14
CA LEU A 49 25.78 3.33 -10.83
C LEU A 49 25.44 2.04 -11.58
N VAL A 50 26.39 1.53 -12.38
CA VAL A 50 26.18 0.29 -13.16
C VAL A 50 26.02 -0.90 -12.24
N LYS A 51 26.85 -1.01 -11.21
CA LYS A 51 26.79 -2.07 -10.21
C LYS A 51 25.44 -2.08 -9.48
N ASP A 52 25.02 -0.94 -8.92
CA ASP A 52 23.81 -0.82 -8.12
C ASP A 52 22.56 -1.14 -8.93
N LEU A 53 22.49 -0.61 -10.17
CA LEU A 53 21.37 -0.94 -11.06
C LEU A 53 21.40 -2.42 -11.45
N PHE A 54 22.57 -2.97 -11.80
CA PHE A 54 22.68 -4.38 -12.14
C PHE A 54 22.30 -5.29 -10.98
N GLU A 55 22.82 -5.05 -9.77
CA GLU A 55 22.48 -5.81 -8.57
C GLU A 55 20.99 -5.71 -8.24
N THR A 56 20.38 -4.53 -8.38
CA THR A 56 18.95 -4.36 -8.15
C THR A 56 18.12 -5.20 -9.12
N PHE A 57 18.41 -5.14 -10.42
CA PHE A 57 17.62 -5.87 -11.43
C PHE A 57 17.91 -7.38 -11.46
N THR A 58 19.05 -7.83 -10.97
CA THR A 58 19.42 -9.28 -10.93
C THR A 58 19.19 -9.91 -9.57
N SER A 59 18.86 -9.13 -8.54
CA SER A 59 18.61 -9.66 -7.20
C SER A 59 17.38 -10.57 -7.16
N TYR A 60 17.58 -11.81 -6.69
CA TYR A 60 16.48 -12.75 -6.49
C TYR A 60 15.39 -12.22 -5.53
N GLY A 61 15.79 -11.47 -4.50
CA GLY A 61 14.86 -10.89 -3.53
C GLY A 61 13.84 -9.94 -4.17
N PHE A 62 14.26 -9.16 -5.17
CA PHE A 62 13.37 -8.22 -5.84
C PHE A 62 12.41 -8.86 -6.85
N THR A 63 12.61 -10.13 -7.24
CA THR A 63 11.67 -10.85 -8.12
C THR A 63 10.29 -11.08 -7.48
N VAL A 64 10.20 -10.96 -6.16
CA VAL A 64 8.93 -11.00 -5.42
C VAL A 64 7.97 -9.89 -5.87
N ILE A 65 8.49 -8.71 -6.23
CA ILE A 65 7.71 -7.53 -6.62
C ILE A 65 6.91 -7.77 -7.92
N PRO A 66 7.53 -8.12 -9.06
CA PRO A 66 6.78 -8.39 -10.30
C PRO A 66 5.77 -9.53 -10.15
N LEU A 67 6.08 -10.55 -9.34
CA LEU A 67 5.17 -11.68 -9.13
C LEU A 67 3.88 -11.26 -8.40
N PHE A 68 3.98 -10.55 -7.30
CA PHE A 68 2.79 -10.07 -6.58
C PHE A 68 2.04 -8.97 -7.34
N ILE A 69 2.74 -8.13 -8.10
CA ILE A 69 2.10 -7.17 -9.00
C ILE A 69 1.29 -7.91 -10.07
N LEU A 70 1.86 -8.96 -10.69
CA LEU A 70 1.16 -9.77 -11.69
C LEU A 70 -0.07 -10.46 -11.08
N MET A 71 0.06 -11.04 -9.88
CA MET A 71 -1.06 -11.62 -9.15
C MET A 71 -2.21 -10.62 -8.99
N GLY A 72 -1.89 -9.38 -8.58
CA GLY A 72 -2.85 -8.30 -8.42
C GLY A 72 -3.49 -7.85 -9.73
N GLN A 73 -2.71 -7.72 -10.81
CA GLN A 73 -3.22 -7.33 -12.13
C GLN A 73 -4.12 -8.41 -12.74
N VAL A 74 -3.76 -9.68 -12.60
CA VAL A 74 -4.63 -10.80 -13.02
C VAL A 74 -5.95 -10.77 -12.24
N ALA A 75 -5.90 -10.59 -10.93
CA ALA A 75 -7.10 -10.49 -10.11
C ALA A 75 -7.99 -9.29 -10.51
N SER A 76 -7.39 -8.12 -10.77
CA SER A 76 -8.10 -6.88 -11.11
C SER A 76 -8.72 -6.90 -12.51
N ASN A 77 -8.01 -7.48 -13.50
CA ASN A 77 -8.50 -7.59 -14.87
C ASN A 77 -9.47 -8.78 -15.07
N SER A 78 -9.68 -9.60 -14.04
CA SER A 78 -10.64 -10.71 -14.03
C SER A 78 -11.98 -10.30 -13.40
N ASP A 79 -13.00 -11.16 -13.58
CA ASP A 79 -14.32 -10.95 -12.93
C ASP A 79 -14.34 -11.39 -11.44
N ILE A 80 -13.17 -11.71 -10.84
CA ILE A 80 -13.10 -12.19 -9.45
C ILE A 80 -13.60 -11.13 -8.47
N ALA A 81 -13.17 -9.87 -8.61
CA ALA A 81 -13.61 -8.78 -7.75
C ALA A 81 -15.14 -8.58 -7.80
N LYS A 82 -15.73 -8.64 -9.00
CA LYS A 82 -17.19 -8.54 -9.18
C LYS A 82 -17.93 -9.68 -8.53
N LYS A 83 -17.42 -10.90 -8.65
CA LYS A 83 -18.02 -12.10 -8.01
C LYS A 83 -17.92 -12.00 -6.49
N LEU A 84 -16.79 -11.56 -5.95
CA LEU A 84 -16.61 -11.30 -4.52
C LEU A 84 -17.58 -10.25 -4.00
N TYR A 85 -17.69 -9.12 -4.70
CA TYR A 85 -18.63 -8.06 -4.35
C TYR A 85 -20.07 -8.57 -4.32
N ASN A 86 -20.52 -9.27 -5.37
CA ASN A 86 -21.86 -9.84 -5.45
C ASN A 86 -22.13 -10.88 -4.35
N SER A 87 -21.10 -11.64 -3.98
CA SER A 87 -21.22 -12.61 -2.88
C SER A 87 -21.32 -11.90 -1.53
N ALA A 88 -20.47 -10.91 -1.27
CA ALA A 88 -20.53 -10.11 -0.05
C ALA A 88 -21.88 -9.37 0.09
N GLN A 89 -22.43 -8.87 -1.01
CA GLN A 89 -23.75 -8.22 -1.04
C GLN A 89 -24.87 -9.11 -0.51
N LYS A 90 -24.84 -10.41 -0.81
CA LYS A 90 -25.86 -11.36 -0.33
C LYS A 90 -25.82 -11.54 1.19
N PHE A 91 -24.66 -11.38 1.81
CA PHE A 91 -24.49 -11.51 3.26
C PHE A 91 -24.78 -10.20 4.02
N VAL A 92 -24.31 -9.08 3.50
CA VAL A 92 -24.29 -7.79 4.23
C VAL A 92 -25.24 -6.77 3.62
N GLY A 93 -25.63 -6.88 2.35
CA GLY A 93 -26.37 -5.86 1.61
C GLY A 93 -27.74 -5.48 2.19
N HIS A 94 -28.37 -6.36 2.97
CA HIS A 94 -29.68 -6.13 3.59
C HIS A 94 -29.63 -5.23 4.86
N ILE A 95 -28.42 -4.94 5.37
CA ILE A 95 -28.23 -4.05 6.52
C ILE A 95 -28.29 -2.58 6.04
N PRO A 96 -28.75 -1.62 6.84
CA PRO A 96 -28.64 -0.19 6.50
C PRO A 96 -27.20 0.19 6.18
N GLY A 97 -26.97 0.80 5.00
CA GLY A 97 -25.60 1.03 4.50
C GLY A 97 -24.91 -0.22 3.95
N GLY A 98 -25.65 -1.31 3.78
CA GLY A 98 -25.10 -2.64 3.46
C GLY A 98 -24.27 -2.71 2.18
N LEU A 99 -24.57 -1.92 1.12
CA LEU A 99 -23.72 -1.90 -0.08
C LEU A 99 -22.37 -1.21 0.15
N ALA A 100 -22.32 -0.18 0.98
CA ALA A 100 -21.07 0.43 1.38
C ALA A 100 -20.24 -0.53 2.25
N MET A 101 -20.88 -1.25 3.19
CA MET A 101 -20.21 -2.31 3.96
C MET A 101 -19.77 -3.48 3.07
N THR A 102 -20.59 -3.86 2.06
CA THR A 102 -20.22 -4.84 1.03
C THR A 102 -18.95 -4.42 0.30
N THR A 103 -18.81 -3.13 0.00
CA THR A 103 -17.60 -2.58 -0.63
C THR A 103 -16.38 -2.78 0.26
N VAL A 104 -16.50 -2.51 1.57
CA VAL A 104 -15.41 -2.76 2.54
C VAL A 104 -15.05 -4.25 2.59
N VAL A 105 -16.02 -5.13 2.82
CA VAL A 105 -15.77 -6.57 2.92
C VAL A 105 -15.21 -7.14 1.61
N GLY A 106 -15.82 -6.77 0.47
CA GLY A 106 -15.36 -7.23 -0.84
C GLY A 106 -13.94 -6.76 -1.17
N ALA A 107 -13.63 -5.49 -0.87
CA ALA A 107 -12.29 -4.94 -1.06
C ALA A 107 -11.27 -5.59 -0.11
N THR A 108 -11.61 -5.78 1.17
CA THR A 108 -10.74 -6.46 2.15
C THR A 108 -10.34 -7.85 1.68
N LEU A 109 -11.32 -8.64 1.22
CA LEU A 109 -11.06 -9.97 0.67
C LEU A 109 -10.27 -9.92 -0.64
N PHE A 110 -10.59 -8.96 -1.52
CA PHE A 110 -9.88 -8.78 -2.77
C PHE A 110 -8.39 -8.40 -2.56
N LYS A 111 -8.10 -7.68 -1.46
CA LYS A 111 -6.72 -7.35 -1.08
C LYS A 111 -5.85 -8.57 -0.78
N ALA A 112 -6.42 -9.68 -0.37
CA ALA A 112 -5.70 -10.95 -0.24
C ALA A 112 -5.05 -11.46 -1.56
N MET A 113 -5.42 -10.86 -2.70
CA MET A 113 -4.87 -11.18 -4.03
C MET A 113 -4.30 -9.95 -4.74
N CYS A 114 -4.63 -8.72 -4.30
CA CYS A 114 -4.26 -7.50 -5.02
C CYS A 114 -3.68 -6.46 -4.07
N GLY A 115 -2.36 -6.36 -4.00
CA GLY A 115 -1.64 -5.39 -3.18
C GLY A 115 -1.65 -3.94 -3.70
N SER A 116 -2.30 -3.66 -4.85
CA SER A 116 -2.31 -2.34 -5.47
C SER A 116 -3.48 -1.48 -4.99
N THR A 117 -3.19 -0.30 -4.47
CA THR A 117 -4.17 0.72 -4.09
C THR A 117 -4.97 1.23 -5.29
N LEU A 118 -4.27 1.59 -6.35
CA LEU A 118 -4.88 2.13 -7.56
C LEU A 118 -5.79 1.13 -8.26
N ALA A 119 -5.32 -0.11 -8.45
CA ALA A 119 -6.09 -1.16 -9.08
C ALA A 119 -7.37 -1.47 -8.30
N THR A 120 -7.31 -1.49 -6.96
CA THR A 120 -8.51 -1.72 -6.14
C THR A 120 -9.49 -0.55 -6.21
N CYS A 121 -9.02 0.70 -6.09
CA CYS A 121 -9.87 1.88 -6.26
C CYS A 121 -10.58 1.86 -7.61
N ALA A 122 -9.85 1.62 -8.70
CA ALA A 122 -10.43 1.57 -10.04
C ALA A 122 -11.46 0.44 -10.19
N THR A 123 -11.12 -0.76 -9.71
CA THR A 123 -12.01 -1.93 -9.79
C THR A 123 -13.31 -1.69 -9.03
N PHE A 124 -13.23 -1.24 -7.77
CA PHE A 124 -14.41 -1.01 -6.95
C PHE A 124 -15.18 0.25 -7.34
N ALA A 125 -14.51 1.27 -7.91
CA ALA A 125 -15.21 2.41 -8.50
C ALA A 125 -16.12 1.97 -9.67
N GLY A 126 -15.66 1.06 -10.50
CA GLY A 126 -16.47 0.51 -11.62
C GLY A 126 -17.57 -0.46 -11.19
N ILE A 127 -17.44 -1.13 -10.04
CA ILE A 127 -18.41 -2.14 -9.58
C ILE A 127 -19.37 -1.55 -8.54
N ALA A 128 -18.84 -0.96 -7.46
CA ALA A 128 -19.62 -0.61 -6.28
C ALA A 128 -20.37 0.72 -6.43
N ILE A 129 -19.78 1.74 -7.08
CA ILE A 129 -20.42 3.05 -7.20
C ILE A 129 -21.71 2.98 -8.05
N PRO A 130 -21.71 2.32 -9.24
CA PRO A 130 -22.95 2.15 -10.00
C PRO A 130 -24.04 1.38 -9.23
N GLU A 131 -23.68 0.31 -8.50
CA GLU A 131 -24.63 -0.47 -7.71
C GLU A 131 -25.21 0.34 -6.54
N MET A 132 -24.40 1.10 -5.83
CA MET A 132 -24.85 2.04 -4.80
C MET A 132 -25.75 3.13 -5.39
N GLY A 133 -25.39 3.67 -6.56
CA GLY A 133 -26.19 4.67 -7.28
C GLY A 133 -27.59 4.14 -7.66
N ARG A 134 -27.72 2.89 -8.11
CA ARG A 134 -29.01 2.25 -8.42
C ARG A 134 -29.97 2.18 -7.23
N LEU A 135 -29.44 2.04 -6.01
CA LEU A 135 -30.23 2.04 -4.78
C LEU A 135 -30.36 3.41 -4.13
N GLY A 136 -29.91 4.48 -4.81
CA GLY A 136 -30.05 5.85 -4.34
C GLY A 136 -29.13 6.24 -3.18
N TYR A 137 -27.94 5.61 -3.10
CA TYR A 137 -26.92 6.02 -2.11
C TYR A 137 -26.41 7.42 -2.40
N SER A 138 -26.09 8.15 -1.34
CA SER A 138 -25.40 9.44 -1.45
C SER A 138 -24.08 9.29 -2.20
N LYS A 139 -23.79 10.20 -3.13
CA LYS A 139 -22.52 10.26 -3.86
C LYS A 139 -21.33 10.42 -2.93
N LYS A 140 -21.48 11.17 -1.82
CA LYS A 140 -20.44 11.32 -0.79
C LYS A 140 -20.07 9.97 -0.18
N LEU A 141 -21.05 9.18 0.24
CA LEU A 141 -20.80 7.88 0.84
C LEU A 141 -20.20 6.90 -0.17
N SER A 142 -20.75 6.81 -1.38
CA SER A 142 -20.30 5.83 -2.39
C SER A 142 -18.90 6.12 -2.90
N THR A 143 -18.57 7.40 -3.16
CA THR A 143 -17.20 7.76 -3.59
C THR A 143 -16.20 7.71 -2.46
N GLY A 144 -16.60 8.16 -1.26
CA GLY A 144 -15.73 8.17 -0.08
C GLY A 144 -15.31 6.76 0.36
N VAL A 145 -16.25 5.82 0.44
CA VAL A 145 -15.91 4.43 0.81
C VAL A 145 -14.99 3.78 -0.21
N VAL A 146 -15.21 4.00 -1.52
CA VAL A 146 -14.37 3.41 -2.56
C VAL A 146 -12.95 3.99 -2.53
N ALA A 147 -12.80 5.29 -2.39
CA ALA A 147 -11.48 5.92 -2.26
C ALA A 147 -10.72 5.38 -1.04
N SER A 148 -11.42 5.19 0.09
CA SER A 148 -10.82 4.75 1.35
C SER A 148 -10.45 3.27 1.34
N VAL A 149 -11.31 2.37 0.84
CA VAL A 149 -10.99 0.93 0.81
C VAL A 149 -9.83 0.58 -0.13
N GLY A 150 -9.56 1.43 -1.12
CA GLY A 150 -8.37 1.30 -1.96
C GLY A 150 -7.08 1.26 -1.15
N THR A 151 -6.99 2.01 -0.05
CA THR A 151 -5.78 2.11 0.77
C THR A 151 -5.45 0.83 1.54
N LEU A 152 -6.43 -0.03 1.84
CA LEU A 152 -6.24 -1.28 2.61
C LEU A 152 -5.13 -2.19 2.06
N GLY A 153 -4.76 -2.07 0.78
CA GLY A 153 -3.69 -2.85 0.16
C GLY A 153 -2.28 -2.48 0.63
N MET A 154 -2.13 -1.41 1.39
CA MET A 154 -0.85 -1.07 1.99
C MET A 154 -0.56 -1.90 3.25
N LEU A 155 -1.60 -2.49 3.88
CA LEU A 155 -1.45 -3.30 5.08
C LEU A 155 -1.82 -4.76 4.88
N ILE A 156 -2.97 -5.03 4.21
CA ILE A 156 -3.44 -6.40 4.02
C ILE A 156 -2.53 -7.12 3.03
N PRO A 157 -1.90 -8.25 3.44
CA PRO A 157 -1.00 -9.00 2.56
C PRO A 157 -1.73 -9.63 1.35
N PRO A 158 -1.03 -9.72 0.22
CA PRO A 158 0.32 -9.21 -0.06
C PRO A 158 0.33 -7.71 -0.29
N SER A 159 1.23 -7.00 0.37
CA SER A 159 1.34 -5.55 0.32
C SER A 159 2.66 -5.13 -0.32
N VAL A 160 2.59 -4.38 -1.43
CA VAL A 160 3.79 -3.88 -2.13
C VAL A 160 4.60 -2.93 -1.25
N PRO A 161 4.02 -1.95 -0.52
CA PRO A 161 4.77 -1.11 0.40
C PRO A 161 5.51 -1.90 1.48
N LEU A 162 4.86 -2.88 2.11
CA LEU A 162 5.51 -3.70 3.15
C LEU A 162 6.63 -4.57 2.58
N MET A 163 6.48 -5.09 1.35
CA MET A 163 7.57 -5.81 0.68
C MET A 163 8.79 -4.91 0.45
N ILE A 164 8.57 -3.72 -0.11
CA ILE A 164 9.64 -2.77 -0.40
C ILE A 164 10.30 -2.31 0.90
N TYR A 165 9.52 -2.00 1.92
CA TYR A 165 10.05 -1.67 3.25
C TYR A 165 10.95 -2.80 3.80
N GLY A 166 10.45 -4.05 3.74
CA GLY A 166 11.22 -5.21 4.19
C GLY A 166 12.54 -5.41 3.44
N LEU A 167 12.53 -5.19 2.11
CA LEU A 167 13.73 -5.31 1.29
C LEU A 167 14.77 -4.20 1.57
N ILE A 168 14.32 -2.96 1.76
CA ILE A 168 15.22 -1.82 2.04
C ILE A 168 15.80 -1.88 3.45
N THR A 169 15.01 -2.37 4.42
CA THR A 169 15.42 -2.43 5.84
C THR A 169 15.97 -3.79 6.24
N GLU A 170 16.06 -4.73 5.30
CA GLU A 170 16.49 -6.11 5.52
C GLU A 170 15.65 -6.85 6.58
N GLN A 171 14.35 -6.47 6.66
CA GLN A 171 13.40 -7.12 7.56
C GLN A 171 12.66 -8.26 6.86
N SER A 172 12.20 -9.24 7.65
CA SER A 172 11.42 -10.37 7.13
C SER A 172 10.09 -9.91 6.53
N ILE A 173 9.92 -10.10 5.22
CA ILE A 173 8.66 -9.81 4.51
C ILE A 173 7.51 -10.63 5.12
N GLY A 174 7.77 -11.87 5.53
CA GLY A 174 6.77 -12.72 6.19
C GLY A 174 6.27 -12.12 7.49
N GLN A 175 7.17 -11.64 8.34
CA GLN A 175 6.79 -10.97 9.60
C GLN A 175 6.03 -9.66 9.34
N LEU A 176 6.44 -8.87 8.37
CA LEU A 176 5.73 -7.65 7.97
C LEU A 176 4.32 -7.94 7.47
N PHE A 177 4.16 -8.99 6.67
CA PHE A 177 2.85 -9.41 6.19
C PHE A 177 1.94 -9.83 7.35
N LEU A 178 2.45 -10.63 8.29
CA LEU A 178 1.72 -11.01 9.49
C LEU A 178 1.32 -9.80 10.34
N ALA A 179 2.27 -8.90 10.56
CA ALA A 179 2.03 -7.67 11.30
C ALA A 179 0.94 -6.78 10.67
N GLY A 180 0.77 -6.85 9.34
CA GLY A 180 -0.25 -6.10 8.61
C GLY A 180 -1.67 -6.67 8.70
N VAL A 181 -1.84 -7.97 9.00
CA VAL A 181 -3.16 -8.64 8.98
C VAL A 181 -4.12 -8.04 10.01
N ILE A 182 -3.74 -8.03 11.30
CA ILE A 182 -4.62 -7.52 12.37
C ILE A 182 -4.94 -6.04 12.18
N PRO A 183 -3.96 -5.14 11.95
CA PRO A 183 -4.25 -3.74 11.65
C PRO A 183 -5.14 -3.54 10.43
N GLY A 184 -4.93 -4.27 9.34
CA GLY A 184 -5.75 -4.19 8.14
C GLY A 184 -7.20 -4.61 8.37
N LEU A 185 -7.43 -5.68 9.14
CA LEU A 185 -8.77 -6.11 9.55
C LEU A 185 -9.42 -5.11 10.51
N LEU A 186 -8.65 -4.54 11.43
CA LEU A 186 -9.12 -3.52 12.37
C LEU A 186 -9.59 -2.26 11.63
N ILE A 187 -8.84 -1.78 10.64
CA ILE A 187 -9.24 -0.65 9.80
C ILE A 187 -10.52 -0.98 9.02
N SER A 188 -10.61 -2.18 8.45
CA SER A 188 -11.81 -2.62 7.76
C SER A 188 -13.04 -2.61 8.68
N LEU A 189 -12.87 -3.04 9.92
CA LEU A 189 -13.91 -2.98 10.95
C LEU A 189 -14.28 -1.52 11.31
N PHE A 190 -13.30 -0.65 11.45
CA PHE A 190 -13.53 0.78 11.70
C PHE A 190 -14.29 1.43 10.54
N PHE A 191 -13.97 1.09 9.30
CA PHE A 191 -14.74 1.55 8.14
C PHE A 191 -16.20 1.09 8.19
N ILE A 192 -16.46 -0.15 8.59
CA ILE A 192 -17.83 -0.65 8.79
C ILE A 192 -18.55 0.13 9.90
N PHE A 193 -17.90 0.41 11.02
CA PHE A 193 -18.46 1.22 12.10
C PHE A 193 -18.76 2.65 11.65
N VAL A 194 -17.88 3.27 10.88
CA VAL A 194 -18.12 4.60 10.30
C VAL A 194 -19.35 4.58 9.41
N ILE A 195 -19.47 3.60 8.51
CA ILE A 195 -20.64 3.48 7.63
C ILE A 195 -21.92 3.31 8.47
N TYR A 196 -21.89 2.39 9.43
CA TYR A 196 -23.04 2.14 10.30
C TYR A 196 -23.46 3.38 11.09
N GLY A 197 -22.51 4.06 11.71
CA GLY A 197 -22.73 5.30 12.46
C GLY A 197 -23.29 6.41 11.59
N TRP A 198 -22.71 6.61 10.40
CA TRP A 198 -23.15 7.65 9.46
C TRP A 198 -24.57 7.41 8.97
N VAL A 199 -24.90 6.17 8.58
CA VAL A 199 -26.28 5.80 8.15
C VAL A 199 -27.27 5.88 9.30
N LYS A 200 -26.86 5.61 10.55
CA LYS A 200 -27.71 5.76 11.73
C LYS A 200 -28.05 7.23 12.03
N ILE A 201 -27.11 8.15 11.79
CA ILE A 201 -27.30 9.61 11.95
C ILE A 201 -28.18 10.14 10.82
N ASP A 202 -27.92 9.73 9.59
CA ASP A 202 -28.69 10.15 8.42
C ASP A 202 -29.11 8.91 7.57
N PRO A 203 -30.30 8.34 7.85
CA PRO A 203 -30.79 7.18 7.10
C PRO A 203 -31.09 7.46 5.62
N SER A 204 -31.16 8.73 5.21
CA SER A 204 -31.45 9.11 3.82
C SER A 204 -30.28 8.81 2.85
N ILE A 205 -29.05 8.70 3.37
CA ILE A 205 -27.84 8.53 2.56
C ILE A 205 -27.67 7.13 1.98
N ALA A 206 -28.35 6.12 2.52
CA ALA A 206 -28.18 4.73 2.10
C ALA A 206 -29.44 3.90 2.33
N ARG A 207 -29.91 3.26 1.27
CA ARG A 207 -31.05 2.32 1.34
C ARG A 207 -30.53 0.87 1.43
N SER A 208 -31.24 0.03 2.17
CA SER A 208 -30.93 -1.40 2.26
C SER A 208 -31.30 -2.14 0.99
N ALA A 209 -30.48 -3.11 0.57
CA ALA A 209 -30.82 -4.03 -0.49
C ALA A 209 -31.84 -5.09 0.01
N PRO A 210 -32.57 -5.77 -0.88
CA PRO A 210 -33.43 -6.90 -0.50
C PRO A 210 -32.64 -8.00 0.22
N LYS A 211 -33.26 -8.62 1.21
CA LYS A 211 -32.64 -9.72 1.96
C LYS A 211 -32.53 -10.97 1.10
N SER A 212 -31.33 -11.49 0.90
CA SER A 212 -31.09 -12.75 0.20
C SER A 212 -31.44 -13.95 1.07
N THR A 213 -31.93 -15.02 0.43
CA THR A 213 -32.22 -16.30 1.09
C THR A 213 -30.94 -17.02 1.52
N TRP A 214 -31.01 -17.87 2.53
CA TRP A 214 -29.86 -18.69 2.95
C TRP A 214 -29.31 -19.57 1.83
N LYS A 215 -30.20 -20.07 0.95
CA LYS A 215 -29.79 -20.86 -0.23
C LYS A 215 -28.94 -20.05 -1.20
N GLU A 216 -29.28 -18.78 -1.43
CA GLU A 216 -28.49 -17.88 -2.28
C GLU A 216 -27.14 -17.51 -1.64
N ARG A 217 -27.09 -17.32 -0.31
CA ARG A 217 -25.88 -17.07 0.43
C ARG A 217 -24.91 -18.26 0.33
N LEU A 218 -25.39 -19.47 0.60
CA LEU A 218 -24.59 -20.70 0.48
C LEU A 218 -24.12 -20.94 -0.95
N LYS A 219 -24.95 -20.67 -1.96
CA LYS A 219 -24.57 -20.80 -3.37
C LYS A 219 -23.45 -19.83 -3.77
N SER A 220 -23.34 -18.69 -3.09
CA SER A 220 -22.31 -17.66 -3.38
C SER A 220 -21.06 -17.79 -2.50
N SER A 221 -21.09 -18.56 -1.40
CA SER A 221 -19.97 -18.71 -0.47
C SER A 221 -18.68 -19.30 -1.07
N PRO A 222 -18.72 -20.14 -2.14
CA PRO A 222 -17.48 -20.65 -2.76
C PRO A 222 -16.53 -19.55 -3.23
N GLU A 223 -17.02 -18.33 -3.53
CA GLU A 223 -16.17 -17.22 -3.92
C GLU A 223 -15.22 -16.79 -2.78
N PHE A 224 -15.70 -16.79 -1.55
CA PHE A 224 -14.88 -16.51 -0.37
C PHE A 224 -13.87 -17.61 -0.08
N LEU A 225 -14.29 -18.88 -0.28
CA LEU A 225 -13.42 -20.04 -0.05
C LEU A 225 -12.20 -20.02 -0.96
N TRP A 226 -12.36 -19.72 -2.24
CA TRP A 226 -11.24 -19.65 -3.18
C TRP A 226 -10.22 -18.57 -2.79
N VAL A 227 -10.71 -17.38 -2.44
CA VAL A 227 -9.82 -16.29 -1.98
C VAL A 227 -9.16 -16.64 -0.67
N GLY A 228 -9.93 -17.21 0.28
CA GLY A 228 -9.39 -17.70 1.54
C GLY A 228 -8.31 -18.77 1.34
N ILE A 229 -8.54 -19.76 0.47
CA ILE A 229 -7.56 -20.81 0.18
C ILE A 229 -6.26 -20.19 -0.38
N ILE A 230 -6.35 -19.30 -1.37
CA ILE A 230 -5.18 -18.62 -1.93
C ILE A 230 -4.43 -17.85 -0.83
N PHE A 231 -5.14 -17.07 -0.02
CA PHE A 231 -4.56 -16.32 1.08
C PHE A 231 -3.84 -17.24 2.08
N PHE A 232 -4.53 -18.29 2.57
CA PHE A 232 -3.96 -19.22 3.55
C PHE A 232 -2.80 -20.05 2.98
N VAL A 233 -2.84 -20.42 1.71
CA VAL A 233 -1.71 -21.12 1.07
C VAL A 233 -0.50 -20.20 0.97
N VAL A 234 -0.69 -18.97 0.47
CA VAL A 234 0.41 -18.01 0.26
C VAL A 234 0.98 -17.55 1.60
N ILE A 235 0.14 -17.02 2.48
CA ILE A 235 0.58 -16.46 3.77
C ILE A 235 0.94 -17.57 4.75
N GLY A 236 0.12 -18.62 4.85
CA GLY A 236 0.39 -19.77 5.73
C GLY A 236 1.64 -20.55 5.34
N GLY A 237 1.89 -20.72 4.03
CA GLY A 237 3.12 -21.38 3.54
C GLY A 237 4.37 -20.52 3.82
N LEU A 238 4.26 -19.20 3.64
CA LEU A 238 5.33 -18.26 4.01
C LEU A 238 5.64 -18.33 5.51
N MET A 239 4.58 -18.39 6.34
CA MET A 239 4.70 -18.48 7.80
C MET A 239 5.32 -19.77 8.29
N LYS A 240 4.99 -20.89 7.66
CA LYS A 240 5.57 -22.21 7.99
C LYS A 240 6.96 -22.41 7.41
N GLY A 241 7.50 -21.42 6.68
CA GLY A 241 8.78 -21.54 6.00
C GLY A 241 8.78 -22.55 4.83
N TRP A 242 7.58 -22.93 4.34
CA TRP A 242 7.47 -23.79 3.15
C TRP A 242 7.92 -23.08 1.89
N PHE A 243 7.77 -21.78 1.86
CA PHE A 243 8.07 -20.92 0.72
C PHE A 243 8.88 -19.71 1.15
N SER A 244 9.84 -19.31 0.33
CA SER A 244 10.42 -17.97 0.34
C SER A 244 9.36 -16.94 -0.12
N PRO A 245 9.53 -15.65 0.14
CA PRO A 245 8.62 -14.61 -0.36
C PRO A 245 8.42 -14.66 -1.88
N THR A 246 9.47 -14.95 -2.63
CA THR A 246 9.44 -15.07 -4.10
C THR A 246 8.63 -16.28 -4.55
N GLU A 247 8.84 -17.44 -3.91
CA GLU A 247 8.06 -18.66 -4.19
C GLU A 247 6.58 -18.46 -3.83
N ALA A 248 6.30 -17.81 -2.71
CA ALA A 248 4.93 -17.46 -2.31
C ALA A 248 4.23 -16.56 -3.36
N GLY A 249 4.97 -15.58 -3.93
CA GLY A 249 4.50 -14.76 -5.05
C GLY A 249 4.20 -15.57 -6.30
N SER A 250 5.07 -16.54 -6.64
CA SER A 250 4.89 -17.44 -7.79
C SER A 250 3.67 -18.33 -7.63
N ILE A 251 3.52 -18.96 -6.46
CA ILE A 251 2.40 -19.84 -6.11
C ILE A 251 1.08 -19.04 -6.11
N GLY A 252 1.09 -17.85 -5.50
CA GLY A 252 -0.08 -16.96 -5.48
C GLY A 252 -0.51 -16.55 -6.88
N THR A 253 0.43 -16.14 -7.72
CA THR A 253 0.16 -15.78 -9.12
C THR A 253 -0.38 -16.97 -9.91
N GLY A 254 0.24 -18.14 -9.79
CA GLY A 254 -0.22 -19.37 -10.42
C GLY A 254 -1.63 -19.76 -9.98
N ALA A 255 -1.92 -19.66 -8.68
CA ALA A 255 -3.23 -19.97 -8.12
C ALA A 255 -4.32 -19.01 -8.62
N VAL A 256 -4.03 -17.69 -8.70
CA VAL A 256 -4.99 -16.69 -9.23
C VAL A 256 -5.20 -16.88 -10.73
N LEU A 257 -4.16 -17.20 -11.51
CA LEU A 257 -4.28 -17.53 -12.93
C LEU A 257 -5.14 -18.78 -13.14
N LEU A 258 -4.91 -19.83 -12.38
CA LEU A 258 -5.71 -21.07 -12.42
C LEU A 258 -7.17 -20.81 -12.07
N LEU A 259 -7.43 -20.00 -11.01
CA LEU A 259 -8.78 -19.62 -10.61
C LEU A 259 -9.49 -18.82 -11.71
N ALA A 260 -8.81 -17.84 -12.30
CA ALA A 260 -9.33 -17.02 -13.38
C ALA A 260 -9.65 -17.85 -14.63
N TYR A 261 -8.79 -18.80 -14.98
CA TYR A 261 -9.00 -19.74 -16.08
C TYR A 261 -10.17 -20.68 -15.80
N ALA A 262 -10.19 -21.34 -14.65
CA ALA A 262 -11.25 -22.28 -14.26
C ALA A 262 -12.65 -21.63 -14.23
N LYS A 263 -12.71 -20.36 -13.84
CA LYS A 263 -13.97 -19.60 -13.81
C LYS A 263 -14.33 -18.96 -15.14
N ARG A 264 -13.55 -19.20 -16.20
CA ARG A 264 -13.70 -18.55 -17.52
C ARG A 264 -13.84 -17.03 -17.42
N ALA A 265 -13.16 -16.46 -16.42
CA ALA A 265 -13.22 -15.04 -16.10
C ALA A 265 -12.22 -14.20 -16.89
N PHE A 266 -11.49 -14.82 -17.84
CA PHE A 266 -10.31 -14.22 -18.44
C PHE A 266 -10.20 -14.48 -19.94
N PRO A 267 -10.75 -13.62 -20.80
CA PRO A 267 -10.48 -13.67 -22.24
C PRO A 267 -9.00 -13.34 -22.48
N PHE A 268 -8.39 -13.97 -23.50
CA PHE A 268 -6.95 -13.89 -23.79
C PHE A 268 -6.44 -12.44 -23.89
N GLY A 269 -7.22 -11.52 -24.46
CA GLY A 269 -6.85 -10.10 -24.56
C GLY A 269 -6.76 -9.38 -23.20
N LYS A 270 -7.47 -9.84 -22.16
CA LYS A 270 -7.30 -9.31 -20.80
C LYS A 270 -6.04 -9.86 -20.13
N LEU A 271 -5.61 -11.06 -20.48
CA LEU A 271 -4.38 -11.66 -19.97
C LEU A 271 -3.15 -10.90 -20.46
N THR A 272 -3.06 -10.63 -21.76
CA THR A 272 -1.97 -9.83 -22.33
C THR A 272 -1.89 -8.45 -21.70
N LYS A 273 -3.03 -7.80 -21.51
CA LYS A 273 -3.11 -6.51 -20.82
C LYS A 273 -2.62 -6.60 -19.36
N ALA A 274 -3.01 -7.62 -18.61
CA ALA A 274 -2.55 -7.81 -17.25
C ALA A 274 -1.03 -8.02 -17.17
N PHE A 275 -0.44 -8.75 -18.11
CA PHE A 275 1.02 -8.91 -18.22
C PHE A 275 1.72 -7.59 -18.55
N GLU A 276 1.22 -6.84 -19.52
CA GLU A 276 1.78 -5.55 -19.92
C GLU A 276 1.75 -4.54 -18.76
N GLU A 277 0.60 -4.39 -18.09
CA GLU A 277 0.44 -3.52 -16.92
C GLU A 277 1.35 -3.95 -15.76
N SER A 278 1.48 -5.26 -15.56
CA SER A 278 2.36 -5.81 -14.51
C SER A 278 3.82 -5.53 -14.78
N LEU A 279 4.27 -5.77 -16.02
CA LEU A 279 5.65 -5.54 -16.41
C LEU A 279 6.00 -4.05 -16.31
N ARG A 280 5.12 -3.19 -16.79
CA ARG A 280 5.32 -1.73 -16.72
C ARG A 280 5.45 -1.27 -15.26
N THR A 281 4.54 -1.69 -14.40
CA THR A 281 4.57 -1.31 -12.98
C THR A 281 5.78 -1.91 -12.27
N ALA A 282 6.13 -3.17 -12.54
CA ALA A 282 7.29 -3.81 -11.93
C ALA A 282 8.59 -3.12 -12.33
N CYS A 283 8.78 -2.81 -13.62
CA CYS A 283 9.95 -2.06 -14.09
C CYS A 283 10.06 -0.67 -13.45
N MET A 284 8.94 0.04 -13.33
CA MET A 284 8.91 1.35 -12.65
C MET A 284 9.36 1.23 -11.19
N VAL A 285 8.84 0.27 -10.46
CA VAL A 285 9.19 0.06 -9.03
C VAL A 285 10.65 -0.38 -8.88
N LEU A 286 11.13 -1.32 -9.71
CA LEU A 286 12.53 -1.76 -9.66
C LEU A 286 13.49 -0.62 -10.01
N PHE A 287 13.13 0.22 -10.99
CA PHE A 287 13.96 1.37 -11.34
C PHE A 287 13.96 2.44 -10.23
N LEU A 288 12.83 2.61 -9.54
CA LEU A 288 12.73 3.48 -8.37
C LEU A 288 13.65 2.99 -7.23
N ILE A 289 13.69 1.68 -6.98
CA ILE A 289 14.58 1.07 -5.98
C ILE A 289 16.04 1.26 -6.41
N GLY A 290 16.39 0.93 -7.66
CA GLY A 290 17.75 1.10 -8.16
C GLY A 290 18.25 2.54 -8.06
N GLY A 291 17.41 3.51 -8.45
CA GLY A 291 17.72 4.94 -8.29
C GLY A 291 17.91 5.33 -6.82
N SER A 292 17.11 4.77 -5.92
CA SER A 292 17.23 5.03 -4.48
C SER A 292 18.49 4.43 -3.89
N VAL A 293 18.96 3.28 -4.35
CA VAL A 293 20.23 2.67 -3.91
C VAL A 293 21.40 3.57 -4.28
N VAL A 294 21.45 4.07 -5.53
CA VAL A 294 22.47 5.01 -5.99
C VAL A 294 22.46 6.30 -5.15
N PHE A 295 21.27 6.86 -4.91
CA PHE A 295 21.11 8.04 -4.05
C PHE A 295 21.47 7.76 -2.59
N GLY A 296 21.12 6.59 -2.09
CA GLY A 296 21.46 6.12 -0.74
C GLY A 296 22.98 6.02 -0.53
N HIS A 297 23.73 5.51 -1.50
CA HIS A 297 25.19 5.50 -1.46
C HIS A 297 25.76 6.93 -1.44
N PHE A 298 25.21 7.83 -2.25
CA PHE A 298 25.60 9.25 -2.18
C PHE A 298 25.36 9.83 -0.78
N LEU A 299 24.18 9.62 -0.21
CA LEU A 299 23.88 10.09 1.14
C LEU A 299 24.78 9.45 2.21
N ALA A 300 25.10 8.16 2.08
CA ALA A 300 25.98 7.46 3.00
C ALA A 300 27.40 8.06 3.02
N VAL A 301 27.95 8.41 1.84
CA VAL A 301 29.25 9.08 1.72
C VAL A 301 29.22 10.47 2.38
N THR A 302 28.08 11.18 2.34
CA THR A 302 27.95 12.48 3.02
C THR A 302 27.81 12.36 4.55
N GLY A 303 27.58 11.18 5.09
CA GLY A 303 27.32 10.95 6.52
C GLY A 303 25.98 11.47 7.03
N ILE A 304 25.15 12.07 6.18
CA ILE A 304 23.85 12.67 6.58
C ILE A 304 22.95 11.70 7.34
N PRO A 305 22.74 10.43 6.92
CA PRO A 305 21.87 9.52 7.65
C PRO A 305 22.33 9.30 9.11
N PHE A 306 23.64 9.19 9.33
CA PHE A 306 24.21 9.01 10.66
C PHE A 306 24.08 10.28 11.52
N ILE A 307 24.41 11.44 10.94
CA ILE A 307 24.26 12.74 11.62
C ILE A 307 22.80 13.02 11.96
N ALA A 308 21.89 12.74 11.04
CA ALA A 308 20.46 12.88 11.26
C ALA A 308 19.97 11.92 12.37
N ALA A 309 20.43 10.66 12.37
CA ALA A 309 20.10 9.69 13.41
C ALA A 309 20.60 10.13 14.78
N ASP A 310 21.84 10.64 14.88
CA ASP A 310 22.43 11.15 16.11
C ASP A 310 21.69 12.39 16.62
N TRP A 311 21.42 13.34 15.73
CA TRP A 311 20.67 14.54 16.05
C TRP A 311 19.25 14.24 16.51
N ILE A 312 18.52 13.38 15.78
CA ILE A 312 17.14 12.99 16.10
C ILE A 312 17.08 12.24 17.44
N SER A 313 17.99 11.26 17.64
CA SER A 313 18.02 10.48 18.89
C SER A 313 18.52 11.27 20.09
N GLY A 314 19.30 12.33 19.87
CA GLY A 314 19.81 13.25 20.89
C GLY A 314 18.86 14.39 21.27
N LEU A 315 17.69 14.50 20.64
CA LEU A 315 16.73 15.54 20.98
C LEU A 315 16.26 15.40 22.45
N PRO A 316 16.17 16.51 23.21
CA PRO A 316 15.78 16.51 24.62
C PRO A 316 14.26 16.29 24.83
N TYR A 317 13.65 15.48 23.95
CA TYR A 317 12.23 15.15 24.01
C TYR A 317 12.01 13.64 24.26
N ASN A 318 10.83 13.32 24.75
CA ASN A 318 10.43 11.93 24.85
C ASN A 318 10.47 11.25 23.47
N LYS A 319 11.06 10.04 23.39
CA LYS A 319 11.17 9.27 22.15
C LYS A 319 9.85 9.11 21.39
N ASN A 320 8.72 9.05 22.09
CA ASN A 320 7.40 8.96 21.47
C ASN A 320 7.01 10.25 20.72
N ILE A 321 7.42 11.43 21.25
CA ILE A 321 7.20 12.71 20.56
C ILE A 321 8.05 12.77 19.30
N VAL A 322 9.30 12.34 19.39
CA VAL A 322 10.21 12.28 18.23
C VAL A 322 9.66 11.33 17.16
N MET A 323 9.15 10.17 17.56
CA MET A 323 8.49 9.23 16.65
C MET A 323 7.27 9.84 15.98
N LEU A 324 6.42 10.58 16.71
CA LEU A 324 5.28 11.28 16.13
C LEU A 324 5.69 12.32 15.10
N LEU A 325 6.81 13.03 15.33
CA LEU A 325 7.37 13.96 14.33
C LEU A 325 7.84 13.23 13.07
N ILE A 326 8.48 12.07 13.21
CA ILE A 326 8.88 11.23 12.07
C ILE A 326 7.63 10.79 11.29
N ILE A 327 6.60 10.28 11.97
CA ILE A 327 5.32 9.89 11.36
C ILE A 327 4.67 11.08 10.63
N LEU A 328 4.72 12.28 11.21
CA LEU A 328 4.20 13.49 10.59
C LEU A 328 4.98 13.85 9.30
N ILE A 329 6.29 13.66 9.28
CA ILE A 329 7.11 13.85 8.07
C ILE A 329 6.69 12.86 6.99
N TYR A 330 6.49 11.57 7.35
CA TYR A 330 5.97 10.57 6.41
C TYR A 330 4.58 10.91 5.90
N LEU A 331 3.72 11.46 6.75
CA LEU A 331 2.39 11.90 6.37
C LEU A 331 2.43 13.06 5.35
N ILE A 332 3.20 14.09 5.65
CA ILE A 332 3.35 15.26 4.78
C ILE A 332 3.99 14.83 3.45
N GLY A 333 5.10 14.11 3.51
CA GLY A 333 5.82 13.66 2.32
C GLY A 333 4.96 12.74 1.45
N GLY A 334 4.32 11.74 2.04
CA GLY A 334 3.43 10.81 1.31
C GLY A 334 2.12 11.43 0.80
N SER A 335 1.76 12.64 1.26
CA SER A 335 0.63 13.39 0.70
C SER A 335 1.02 14.25 -0.52
N ILE A 336 2.29 14.63 -0.64
CA ILE A 336 2.80 15.50 -1.72
C ILE A 336 3.43 14.67 -2.83
N ILE A 337 4.12 13.59 -2.48
CA ILE A 337 4.89 12.72 -3.34
C ILE A 337 4.18 11.37 -3.44
N ASP A 338 4.48 10.59 -4.48
CA ASP A 338 4.06 9.19 -4.56
C ASP A 338 4.47 8.44 -3.26
N ASP A 339 3.55 7.66 -2.72
CA ASP A 339 3.68 6.97 -1.44
C ASP A 339 4.88 6.02 -1.38
N LEU A 340 5.08 5.21 -2.43
CA LEU A 340 6.22 4.31 -2.52
C LEU A 340 7.54 5.08 -2.66
N ALA A 341 7.53 6.09 -3.51
CA ALA A 341 8.70 6.91 -3.76
C ALA A 341 9.18 7.63 -2.49
N PHE A 342 8.26 8.22 -1.73
CA PHE A 342 8.60 8.88 -0.46
C PHE A 342 9.08 7.88 0.58
N MET A 343 8.44 6.72 0.70
CA MET A 343 8.86 5.67 1.62
C MET A 343 10.30 5.23 1.32
N ILE A 344 10.62 4.98 0.05
CA ILE A 344 11.96 4.55 -0.38
C ILE A 344 13.02 5.61 -0.09
N LEU A 345 12.68 6.89 -0.29
CA LEU A 345 13.56 8.01 -0.02
C LEU A 345 13.80 8.24 1.48
N ALA A 346 12.72 8.23 2.27
CA ALA A 346 12.76 8.63 3.68
C ALA A 346 13.27 7.52 4.61
N THR A 347 13.01 6.26 4.27
CA THR A 347 13.34 5.12 5.13
C THR A 347 14.83 5.02 5.44
N PRO A 348 15.77 5.11 4.49
CA PRO A 348 17.20 5.07 4.82
C PRO A 348 17.68 6.20 5.74
N ILE A 349 16.97 7.34 5.76
CA ILE A 349 17.31 8.50 6.59
C ILE A 349 16.81 8.31 8.03
N PHE A 350 15.57 7.87 8.20
CA PHE A 350 14.91 7.81 9.51
C PHE A 350 15.07 6.46 10.21
N TYR A 351 15.22 5.37 9.47
CA TYR A 351 15.30 4.02 10.03
C TYR A 351 16.44 3.83 11.04
N PRO A 352 17.68 4.33 10.80
CA PRO A 352 18.74 4.24 11.81
C PRO A 352 18.40 4.96 13.12
N ALA A 353 17.73 6.12 13.05
CA ALA A 353 17.27 6.85 14.25
C ALA A 353 16.21 6.08 15.02
N VAL A 354 15.28 5.44 14.32
CA VAL A 354 14.22 4.62 14.91
C VAL A 354 14.77 3.44 15.69
N LEU A 355 15.75 2.74 15.11
CA LEU A 355 16.45 1.63 15.78
C LEU A 355 17.22 2.13 17.01
N LYS A 356 17.92 3.27 16.91
CA LYS A 356 18.66 3.87 18.01
C LYS A 356 17.78 4.30 19.17
N MET A 357 16.55 4.74 18.89
CA MET A 357 15.53 5.03 19.91
C MET A 357 14.91 3.78 20.54
N GLY A 358 15.20 2.58 20.03
CA GLY A 358 14.73 1.30 20.55
C GLY A 358 13.28 0.96 20.16
N PHE A 359 12.80 1.44 19.00
CA PHE A 359 11.53 1.00 18.44
C PHE A 359 11.70 -0.27 17.60
N ASP A 360 10.66 -1.11 17.61
CA ASP A 360 10.62 -2.33 16.82
C ASP A 360 10.53 -1.99 15.30
N PRO A 361 11.40 -2.58 14.44
CA PRO A 361 11.42 -2.28 13.01
C PRO A 361 10.18 -2.77 12.26
N ILE A 362 9.57 -3.90 12.67
CA ILE A 362 8.35 -4.41 12.06
C ILE A 362 7.18 -3.48 12.36
N TRP A 363 7.04 -3.07 13.64
CA TRP A 363 6.03 -2.09 14.04
C TRP A 363 6.18 -0.77 13.30
N PHE A 364 7.41 -0.28 13.11
CA PHE A 364 7.66 0.96 12.38
C PHE A 364 7.20 0.84 10.92
N GLY A 365 7.45 -0.30 10.25
CA GLY A 365 6.95 -0.58 8.90
C GLY A 365 5.41 -0.51 8.81
N ILE A 366 4.70 -1.03 9.82
CA ILE A 366 3.24 -0.93 9.90
C ILE A 366 2.80 0.52 10.10
N MET A 367 3.48 1.29 10.96
CA MET A 367 3.18 2.71 11.18
C MET A 367 3.38 3.54 9.92
N ILE A 368 4.47 3.30 9.17
CA ILE A 368 4.68 3.93 7.86
C ILE A 368 3.53 3.57 6.91
N ALA A 369 3.19 2.29 6.78
CA ALA A 369 2.13 1.86 5.87
C ALA A 369 0.79 2.55 6.17
N ILE A 370 0.37 2.66 7.44
CA ILE A 370 -0.86 3.37 7.82
C ILE A 370 -0.74 4.87 7.53
N THR A 371 0.41 5.46 7.79
CA THR A 371 0.64 6.88 7.51
C THR A 371 0.52 7.17 6.02
N LEU A 372 1.08 6.30 5.18
CA LEU A 372 0.93 6.40 3.73
C LEU A 372 -0.53 6.20 3.29
N MET A 373 -1.30 5.28 3.93
CA MET A 373 -2.74 5.14 3.67
C MET A 373 -3.48 6.46 3.88
N VAL A 374 -3.12 7.21 4.92
CA VAL A 374 -3.66 8.56 5.16
C VAL A 374 -3.19 9.51 4.06
N GLY A 375 -1.90 9.49 3.71
CA GLY A 375 -1.31 10.36 2.69
C GLY A 375 -2.00 10.28 1.32
N VAL A 376 -2.34 9.07 0.85
CA VAL A 376 -2.95 8.88 -0.49
C VAL A 376 -4.43 9.28 -0.58
N ILE A 377 -5.07 9.69 0.51
CA ILE A 377 -6.46 10.17 0.51
C ILE A 377 -6.60 11.62 0.95
N ILE A 378 -5.54 12.25 1.48
CA ILE A 378 -5.54 13.67 1.86
C ILE A 378 -4.97 14.56 0.76
N PRO A 379 -5.41 15.86 0.65
CA PRO A 379 -4.75 16.82 -0.22
C PRO A 379 -3.26 16.99 0.13
N PRO A 380 -2.40 17.38 -0.83
CA PRO A 380 -2.72 17.93 -2.16
C PRO A 380 -2.89 16.88 -3.27
N VAL A 381 -2.20 15.73 -3.22
CA VAL A 381 -2.19 14.79 -4.35
C VAL A 381 -3.37 13.81 -4.28
N ALA A 382 -3.59 13.13 -3.13
CA ALA A 382 -4.73 12.25 -2.90
C ALA A 382 -5.03 11.27 -4.04
N ILE A 383 -4.07 10.44 -4.42
CA ILE A 383 -4.10 9.58 -5.63
C ILE A 383 -5.40 8.75 -5.69
N SER A 384 -5.86 8.17 -4.58
CA SER A 384 -7.09 7.38 -4.52
C SER A 384 -8.34 8.21 -4.88
N VAL A 385 -8.38 9.47 -4.44
CA VAL A 385 -9.46 10.42 -4.75
C VAL A 385 -9.46 10.79 -6.24
N PHE A 386 -8.27 10.98 -6.82
CA PHE A 386 -8.11 11.22 -8.26
C PHE A 386 -8.64 10.07 -9.11
N VAL A 387 -8.32 8.83 -8.74
CA VAL A 387 -8.82 7.63 -9.45
C VAL A 387 -10.35 7.61 -9.44
N VAL A 388 -10.95 7.81 -8.27
CA VAL A 388 -12.42 7.84 -8.14
C VAL A 388 -13.03 8.97 -8.95
N LYS A 389 -12.43 10.17 -8.92
CA LYS A 389 -12.89 11.31 -9.75
C LYS A 389 -12.85 11.00 -11.23
N ASN A 390 -11.74 10.45 -11.72
CA ASN A 390 -11.58 10.16 -13.15
C ASN A 390 -12.59 9.14 -13.67
N ILE A 391 -13.01 8.19 -12.82
CA ILE A 391 -13.99 7.15 -13.19
C ILE A 391 -15.42 7.66 -13.07
N THR A 392 -15.71 8.48 -12.05
CA THR A 392 -17.10 8.88 -11.73
C THR A 392 -17.49 10.24 -12.26
N GLY A 393 -16.51 11.12 -12.57
CA GLY A 393 -16.76 12.51 -12.91
C GLY A 393 -17.19 13.41 -11.74
N GLU A 394 -17.32 12.86 -10.51
CA GLU A 394 -17.78 13.63 -9.36
C GLU A 394 -16.73 14.66 -8.92
N PRO A 395 -17.17 15.84 -8.43
CA PRO A 395 -16.26 16.89 -8.01
C PRO A 395 -15.47 16.49 -6.76
N PHE A 396 -14.24 16.97 -6.64
CA PHE A 396 -13.35 16.69 -5.50
C PHE A 396 -14.01 16.98 -4.15
N SER A 397 -14.78 18.08 -4.05
CA SER A 397 -15.46 18.47 -2.80
C SER A 397 -16.42 17.40 -2.29
N VAL A 398 -17.10 16.68 -3.18
CA VAL A 398 -18.00 15.58 -2.84
C VAL A 398 -17.22 14.37 -2.35
N ILE A 399 -16.13 14.02 -3.06
CA ILE A 399 -15.31 12.87 -2.71
C ILE A 399 -14.58 13.10 -1.39
N TYR A 400 -13.94 14.25 -1.18
CA TYR A 400 -13.27 14.58 0.08
C TYR A 400 -14.23 14.63 1.27
N ALA A 401 -15.44 15.19 1.09
CA ALA A 401 -16.46 15.14 2.13
C ALA A 401 -16.87 13.70 2.49
N GLY A 402 -16.81 12.80 1.49
CA GLY A 402 -17.06 11.37 1.69
C GLY A 402 -15.91 10.63 2.36
N VAL A 403 -14.67 11.02 2.09
CA VAL A 403 -13.45 10.39 2.65
C VAL A 403 -13.23 10.78 4.12
N LEU A 404 -13.63 11.98 4.54
CA LEU A 404 -13.31 12.53 5.86
C LEU A 404 -13.65 11.61 7.05
N PRO A 405 -14.82 10.94 7.13
CA PRO A 405 -15.11 10.03 8.24
C PRO A 405 -14.19 8.79 8.26
N PHE A 406 -13.79 8.29 7.08
CA PHE A 406 -12.86 7.18 6.95
C PHE A 406 -11.42 7.58 7.29
N LEU A 407 -11.02 8.81 6.94
CA LEU A 407 -9.75 9.40 7.33
C LEU A 407 -9.61 9.44 8.86
N LEU A 408 -10.64 9.91 9.55
CA LEU A 408 -10.64 9.93 11.02
C LEU A 408 -10.49 8.54 11.62
N SER A 409 -11.07 7.50 11.00
CA SER A 409 -10.91 6.13 11.46
C SER A 409 -9.51 5.58 11.21
N LEU A 410 -8.83 5.97 10.12
CA LEU A 410 -7.42 5.64 9.89
C LEU A 410 -6.51 6.28 10.94
N ILE A 411 -6.72 7.56 11.23
CA ILE A 411 -5.98 8.28 12.28
C ILE A 411 -6.22 7.63 13.65
N ALA A 412 -7.46 7.28 13.97
CA ALA A 412 -7.79 6.58 15.21
C ALA A 412 -7.10 5.21 15.32
N CYS A 413 -7.04 4.45 14.22
CA CYS A 413 -6.32 3.18 14.17
C CYS A 413 -4.81 3.38 14.33
N ALA A 414 -4.22 4.38 13.65
CA ALA A 414 -2.81 4.74 13.82
C ALA A 414 -2.48 5.10 15.27
N ALA A 415 -3.32 5.91 15.92
CA ALA A 415 -3.17 6.27 17.32
C ALA A 415 -3.28 5.05 18.25
N LEU A 416 -4.21 4.12 17.96
CA LEU A 416 -4.36 2.87 18.71
C LEU A 416 -3.12 1.99 18.59
N LEU A 417 -2.56 1.83 17.39
CA LEU A 417 -1.35 1.02 17.16
C LEU A 417 -0.09 1.70 17.70
N PHE A 418 -0.09 3.02 17.77
CA PHE A 418 0.97 3.76 18.43
C PHE A 418 0.95 3.55 19.96
N ALA A 419 -0.24 3.58 20.56
CA ALA A 419 -0.42 3.34 21.99
C ALA A 419 -0.22 1.86 22.37
N PHE A 420 -0.58 0.93 21.50
CA PHE A 420 -0.55 -0.50 21.71
C PHE A 420 0.20 -1.24 20.59
N PRO A 421 1.54 -1.14 20.50
CA PRO A 421 2.34 -1.80 19.47
C PRO A 421 2.11 -3.31 19.35
N GLY A 422 1.78 -3.95 20.49
CA GLY A 422 1.49 -5.39 20.57
C GLY A 422 0.36 -5.85 19.64
N ILE A 423 -0.55 -4.97 19.22
CA ILE A 423 -1.61 -5.33 18.26
C ILE A 423 -1.01 -5.70 16.89
N ALA A 424 -0.02 -4.95 16.42
CA ALA A 424 0.68 -5.24 15.18
C ALA A 424 1.66 -6.41 15.33
N LEU A 425 2.32 -6.51 16.49
CA LEU A 425 3.36 -7.50 16.75
C LEU A 425 2.82 -8.86 17.24
N PHE A 426 1.52 -8.97 17.51
CA PHE A 426 0.92 -10.20 18.06
C PHE A 426 1.13 -11.41 17.15
N LEU A 427 0.73 -11.32 15.87
CA LEU A 427 0.88 -12.46 14.95
C LEU A 427 2.36 -12.82 14.70
N PRO A 428 3.27 -11.87 14.45
CA PRO A 428 4.70 -12.17 14.37
C PRO A 428 5.26 -12.85 15.59
N SER A 429 4.85 -12.47 16.82
CA SER A 429 5.37 -13.05 18.07
C SER A 429 4.84 -14.46 18.37
N VAL A 430 3.66 -14.82 17.89
CA VAL A 430 3.09 -16.17 18.09
C VAL A 430 3.72 -17.20 17.15
N MET A 431 4.44 -16.74 16.10
CA MET A 431 4.94 -17.57 15.02
C MET A 431 6.48 -17.65 14.97
N GLN A 432 7.15 -17.05 15.94
CA GLN A 432 8.54 -17.31 16.28
C GLN A 432 8.63 -18.54 17.19
#